data_ed3b327d544e97538ea2bd86df8e0d81
#
_entry.id   ed3b327d544e97538ea2bd86df8e0d81
#
_cell.length_a   1.000
_cell.length_b   1.000
_cell.length_c   1.000
_cell.angle_alpha   90.00
_cell.angle_beta   90.00
_cell.angle_gamma   90.00
#
_symmetry.space_group_name_H-M   'P 1'
#
loop_
_entity.id
_entity.type
_entity.pdbx_description
1 polymer ?
#
loop_
_entity_poly.entity_id
_entity_poly.type
_entity_poly.pdbx_seq_one_letter_code
_entity_poly.pdbx_strand_id
1 'polypeptide(L)'
;MEPAISSASPDTCPSDDVAISLVEQYFNSLYPLSSYNFLHKATVVQRCRDKTIDKALKLAICAITAIYFSKHGAERDAWTRESERLILDRLERPSIFQLQASLLVTRYRVSMGQLSRAFMMAGLAGRWAAALRLNYEHSGLRPAAQEVRRRTFWSLYLLDENFSSESKGYELFHPDTIHLQLPCEEIDFTEERLVNTGYLHSDKGLEPRAIGLHAAFVKLTFIRRRIRILNRRLFLKEINIFDLLCSIEEFENDLLRLRSRLAPSGQYPPSDPIKLYRSPQHASLHLSWHQCYCDLYGIFLTQYPGLSPYLGTEGITPTKLALMKDKCFGHTEEIVEILSSIIQQKDEGNMLEFDVAVCAYHSARLILFGTCTGGYNTGLPMQMAIDKAQLCLDVITQCFGFASHVKPIRQDLERLIRQHRLWLESPGRRDVAAVDVNPWRPSQTSTAAYIRERLAIHNLLRQSDNDEDGCDASRPNEGC
;
A
#
# COMPACT_ATOMS: atom_id res chain seq x y z
N MET A 1 -31.67 30.08 -39.93
CA MET A 1 -32.15 29.37 -38.74
C MET A 1 -31.41 28.08 -38.66
N GLU A 2 -30.29 28.09 -37.96
CA GLU A 2 -29.55 26.88 -37.62
C GLU A 2 -30.18 26.22 -36.36
N PRO A 3 -30.31 24.92 -36.33
CA PRO A 3 -30.84 24.26 -35.12
C PRO A 3 -29.80 24.31 -34.02
N ALA A 4 -30.19 24.87 -32.89
CA ALA A 4 -29.38 24.82 -31.65
C ALA A 4 -29.18 23.35 -31.25
N ILE A 5 -27.92 22.90 -31.33
CA ILE A 5 -27.50 21.64 -30.79
C ILE A 5 -27.57 21.80 -29.26
N SER A 6 -28.65 21.28 -28.68
CA SER A 6 -28.76 21.07 -27.23
C SER A 6 -27.64 20.13 -26.78
N SER A 7 -26.55 20.68 -26.26
CA SER A 7 -25.56 19.94 -25.50
C SER A 7 -26.16 19.59 -24.14
N ALA A 8 -26.95 18.52 -24.09
CA ALA A 8 -27.24 17.86 -22.82
C ALA A 8 -25.90 17.40 -22.25
N SER A 9 -25.41 18.10 -21.23
CA SER A 9 -24.30 17.62 -20.40
C SER A 9 -24.67 16.22 -19.90
N PRO A 10 -23.82 15.19 -20.05
CA PRO A 10 -24.13 13.87 -19.56
C PRO A 10 -24.44 13.96 -18.08
N ASP A 11 -25.54 13.30 -17.66
CA ASP A 11 -25.96 13.24 -16.27
C ASP A 11 -24.76 12.90 -15.39
N THR A 12 -24.26 13.88 -14.63
CA THR A 12 -23.05 13.77 -13.80
C THR A 12 -23.31 12.94 -12.54
N CYS A 13 -24.48 12.31 -12.43
CA CYS A 13 -24.86 11.48 -11.30
C CYS A 13 -25.32 10.09 -11.76
N PRO A 14 -24.94 9.00 -11.06
CA PRO A 14 -25.49 7.69 -11.32
C PRO A 14 -26.99 7.68 -10.98
N SER A 15 -27.78 6.88 -11.71
CA SER A 15 -29.17 6.60 -11.31
C SER A 15 -29.20 5.99 -9.92
N ASP A 16 -30.33 6.11 -9.21
CA ASP A 16 -30.42 5.61 -7.85
C ASP A 16 -30.17 4.09 -7.76
N ASP A 17 -30.66 3.31 -8.73
CA ASP A 17 -30.43 1.86 -8.78
C ASP A 17 -28.92 1.52 -9.00
N VAL A 18 -28.24 2.23 -9.89
CA VAL A 18 -26.80 2.09 -10.11
C VAL A 18 -26.03 2.47 -8.85
N ALA A 19 -26.40 3.56 -8.20
CA ALA A 19 -25.76 4.01 -6.97
C ALA A 19 -25.91 2.99 -5.84
N ILE A 20 -27.12 2.44 -5.62
CA ILE A 20 -27.38 1.42 -4.60
C ILE A 20 -26.54 0.16 -4.89
N SER A 21 -26.56 -0.32 -6.14
CA SER A 21 -25.75 -1.48 -6.55
C SER A 21 -24.27 -1.29 -6.30
N LEU A 22 -23.69 -0.12 -6.67
CA LEU A 22 -22.27 0.17 -6.45
C LEU A 22 -21.93 0.34 -4.96
N VAL A 23 -22.84 0.91 -4.16
CA VAL A 23 -22.66 1.00 -2.69
C VAL A 23 -22.64 -0.40 -2.07
N GLU A 24 -23.54 -1.29 -2.48
CA GLU A 24 -23.54 -2.68 -1.99
C GLU A 24 -22.27 -3.43 -2.40
N GLN A 25 -21.82 -3.25 -3.64
CA GLN A 25 -20.54 -3.81 -4.12
C GLN A 25 -19.33 -3.26 -3.35
N TYR A 26 -19.33 -1.95 -3.00
CA TYR A 26 -18.29 -1.37 -2.16
C TYR A 26 -18.17 -2.12 -0.83
N PHE A 27 -19.28 -2.36 -0.15
CA PHE A 27 -19.26 -3.06 1.14
C PHE A 27 -18.90 -4.54 1.04
N ASN A 28 -19.16 -5.17 -0.08
CA ASN A 28 -18.82 -6.57 -0.29
C ASN A 28 -17.36 -6.78 -0.70
N SER A 29 -16.76 -5.85 -1.44
CA SER A 29 -15.45 -6.06 -2.08
C SER A 29 -14.34 -5.14 -1.58
N LEU A 30 -14.59 -3.83 -1.39
CA LEU A 30 -13.58 -2.86 -0.96
C LEU A 30 -13.54 -2.68 0.54
N TYR A 31 -14.69 -2.59 1.17
CA TYR A 31 -14.82 -2.37 2.61
C TYR A 31 -14.04 -3.39 3.48
N PRO A 32 -13.89 -4.66 3.11
CA PRO A 32 -13.03 -5.59 3.86
C PRO A 32 -11.57 -5.17 3.94
N LEU A 33 -11.08 -4.31 3.05
CA LEU A 33 -9.71 -3.79 3.09
C LEU A 33 -9.55 -2.75 4.19
N SER A 34 -8.46 -2.81 4.95
CA SER A 34 -8.18 -1.89 6.07
C SER A 34 -8.14 -0.44 5.64
N SER A 35 -7.71 -0.17 4.43
CA SER A 35 -7.68 1.18 3.84
C SER A 35 -9.07 1.74 3.52
N TYR A 36 -10.10 0.92 3.34
CA TYR A 36 -11.45 1.31 2.94
C TYR A 36 -12.50 1.10 4.05
N ASN A 37 -12.11 0.55 5.19
CA ASN A 37 -12.98 0.13 6.28
C ASN A 37 -13.39 1.28 7.23
N PHE A 38 -13.86 2.41 6.69
CA PHE A 38 -14.16 3.60 7.48
C PHE A 38 -15.60 4.10 7.39
N LEU A 39 -16.44 3.42 6.63
CA LEU A 39 -17.86 3.75 6.49
C LEU A 39 -18.71 2.82 7.34
N HIS A 40 -19.76 3.34 7.99
CA HIS A 40 -20.74 2.50 8.69
C HIS A 40 -21.78 1.97 7.71
N LYS A 41 -21.74 0.67 7.40
CA LYS A 41 -22.55 0.02 6.36
C LYS A 41 -24.04 0.35 6.48
N ALA A 42 -24.62 0.09 7.64
CA ALA A 42 -26.08 0.29 7.85
C ALA A 42 -26.48 1.75 7.57
N THR A 43 -25.72 2.71 8.09
CA THR A 43 -25.99 4.14 7.89
C THR A 43 -25.87 4.57 6.43
N VAL A 44 -24.83 4.12 5.73
CA VAL A 44 -24.59 4.52 4.32
C VAL A 44 -25.65 3.93 3.41
N VAL A 45 -25.95 2.64 3.54
CA VAL A 45 -26.97 1.95 2.74
C VAL A 45 -28.35 2.58 2.97
N GLN A 46 -28.73 2.83 4.24
CA GLN A 46 -30.00 3.46 4.56
C GLN A 46 -30.11 4.87 3.96
N ARG A 47 -29.08 5.72 4.16
CA ARG A 47 -29.06 7.07 3.59
C ARG A 47 -29.08 7.09 2.07
N CYS A 48 -28.48 6.07 1.43
CA CYS A 48 -28.51 5.94 -0.02
C CYS A 48 -29.95 5.65 -0.50
N ARG A 49 -30.67 4.73 0.17
CA ARG A 49 -32.05 4.41 -0.11
C ARG A 49 -33.02 5.59 0.16
N ASP A 50 -32.78 6.31 1.26
CA ASP A 50 -33.62 7.48 1.63
C ASP A 50 -33.20 8.76 0.85
N LYS A 51 -32.22 8.69 -0.04
CA LYS A 51 -31.65 9.82 -0.81
C LYS A 51 -31.13 10.97 0.07
N THR A 52 -30.71 10.65 1.29
CA THR A 52 -30.17 11.61 2.28
C THR A 52 -28.66 11.52 2.42
N ILE A 53 -28.00 10.67 1.66
CA ILE A 53 -26.54 10.56 1.63
C ILE A 53 -25.92 11.84 1.07
N ASP A 54 -24.77 12.27 1.65
CA ASP A 54 -24.01 13.38 1.09
C ASP A 54 -23.64 13.08 -0.38
N LYS A 55 -23.90 14.05 -1.27
CA LYS A 55 -23.75 13.85 -2.72
C LYS A 55 -22.28 13.58 -3.10
N ALA A 56 -21.32 14.29 -2.49
CA ALA A 56 -19.90 14.07 -2.77
C ALA A 56 -19.48 12.66 -2.36
N LEU A 57 -19.91 12.20 -1.17
CA LEU A 57 -19.63 10.85 -0.69
C LEU A 57 -20.27 9.78 -1.58
N LYS A 58 -21.53 9.95 -2.00
CA LYS A 58 -22.21 9.01 -2.91
C LYS A 58 -21.41 8.84 -4.21
N LEU A 59 -21.04 9.96 -4.83
CA LEU A 59 -20.29 9.96 -6.07
C LEU A 59 -18.89 9.33 -5.91
N ALA A 60 -18.22 9.60 -4.81
CA ALA A 60 -16.90 9.03 -4.52
C ALA A 60 -16.96 7.50 -4.33
N ILE A 61 -17.98 6.99 -3.61
CA ILE A 61 -18.19 5.54 -3.46
C ILE A 61 -18.46 4.90 -4.83
N CYS A 62 -19.36 5.48 -5.62
CA CYS A 62 -19.67 4.95 -6.95
C CYS A 62 -18.45 4.93 -7.86
N ALA A 63 -17.68 6.02 -7.88
CA ALA A 63 -16.51 6.14 -8.74
C ALA A 63 -15.41 5.13 -8.39
N ILE A 64 -15.05 5.00 -7.11
CA ILE A 64 -14.00 4.07 -6.70
C ILE A 64 -14.42 2.62 -6.93
N THR A 65 -15.69 2.28 -6.66
CA THR A 65 -16.20 0.94 -6.89
C THR A 65 -16.22 0.58 -8.37
N ALA A 66 -16.61 1.52 -9.23
CA ALA A 66 -16.66 1.30 -10.68
C ALA A 66 -15.29 1.03 -11.33
N ILE A 67 -14.18 1.37 -10.68
CA ILE A 67 -12.85 0.99 -11.17
C ILE A 67 -12.72 -0.53 -11.30
N TYR A 68 -13.19 -1.24 -10.30
CA TYR A 68 -13.01 -2.68 -10.18
C TYR A 68 -14.05 -3.48 -10.98
N PHE A 69 -15.21 -2.90 -11.25
CA PHE A 69 -16.31 -3.57 -11.92
C PHE A 69 -16.56 -3.08 -13.36
N SER A 70 -15.62 -2.35 -13.93
CA SER A 70 -15.34 -1.97 -15.34
C SER A 70 -16.48 -1.55 -16.29
N LYS A 71 -17.74 -1.40 -15.84
CA LYS A 71 -18.87 -1.07 -16.71
C LYS A 71 -19.07 0.42 -17.01
N HIS A 72 -18.38 1.32 -16.29
CA HIS A 72 -18.66 2.77 -16.29
C HIS A 72 -17.42 3.65 -16.52
N GLY A 73 -16.60 3.34 -17.53
CA GLY A 73 -15.29 3.99 -17.72
C GLY A 73 -15.32 5.54 -17.76
N ALA A 74 -16.08 6.13 -18.66
CA ALA A 74 -16.17 7.60 -18.78
C ALA A 74 -17.00 8.24 -17.65
N GLU A 75 -18.03 7.55 -17.18
CA GLU A 75 -18.93 8.04 -16.14
C GLU A 75 -18.23 8.17 -14.79
N ARG A 76 -17.40 7.19 -14.40
CA ARG A 76 -16.66 7.22 -13.12
C ARG A 76 -15.74 8.43 -13.01
N ASP A 77 -15.10 8.85 -14.13
CA ASP A 77 -14.28 10.04 -14.16
C ASP A 77 -15.11 11.32 -13.97
N ALA A 78 -16.32 11.37 -14.56
CA ALA A 78 -17.25 12.46 -14.35
C ALA A 78 -17.75 12.53 -12.89
N TRP A 79 -18.09 11.37 -12.30
CA TRP A 79 -18.48 11.29 -10.88
C TRP A 79 -17.35 11.73 -9.95
N THR A 80 -16.11 11.34 -10.25
CA THR A 80 -14.95 11.76 -9.46
C THR A 80 -14.73 13.27 -9.54
N ARG A 81 -14.80 13.86 -10.75
CA ARG A 81 -14.65 15.31 -10.92
C ARG A 81 -15.76 16.10 -10.21
N GLU A 82 -17.00 15.64 -10.30
CA GLU A 82 -18.11 16.29 -9.59
C GLU A 82 -18.01 16.13 -8.08
N SER A 83 -17.62 14.95 -7.56
CA SER A 83 -17.36 14.74 -6.15
C SER A 83 -16.29 15.71 -5.65
N GLU A 84 -15.16 15.80 -6.35
CA GLU A 84 -14.06 16.67 -6.01
C GLU A 84 -14.46 18.17 -6.04
N ARG A 85 -15.25 18.58 -7.04
CA ARG A 85 -15.81 19.94 -7.10
C ARG A 85 -16.65 20.25 -5.85
N LEU A 86 -17.57 19.34 -5.48
CA LEU A 86 -18.41 19.50 -4.29
C LEU A 86 -17.61 19.51 -2.98
N ILE A 87 -16.51 18.78 -2.93
CA ILE A 87 -15.58 18.79 -1.80
C ILE A 87 -14.90 20.15 -1.68
N LEU A 88 -14.36 20.67 -2.79
CA LEU A 88 -13.63 21.94 -2.82
C LEU A 88 -14.55 23.16 -2.62
N ASP A 89 -15.79 23.10 -3.09
CA ASP A 89 -16.80 24.16 -2.86
C ASP A 89 -17.11 24.38 -1.35
N ARG A 90 -16.79 23.40 -0.51
CA ARG A 90 -16.99 23.47 0.94
C ARG A 90 -15.69 23.51 1.74
N LEU A 91 -14.62 24.01 1.15
CA LEU A 91 -13.27 24.01 1.70
C LEU A 91 -13.20 24.50 3.15
N GLU A 92 -13.94 25.55 3.46
CA GLU A 92 -13.93 26.21 4.78
C GLU A 92 -14.83 25.54 5.85
N ARG A 93 -15.61 24.55 5.46
CA ARG A 93 -16.58 23.88 6.35
C ARG A 93 -16.37 22.37 6.37
N PRO A 94 -15.24 21.91 6.94
CA PRO A 94 -14.93 20.48 6.93
C PRO A 94 -16.00 19.67 7.68
N SER A 95 -16.35 18.53 7.11
CA SER A 95 -17.22 17.54 7.73
C SER A 95 -16.63 16.14 7.57
N ILE A 96 -17.11 15.20 8.39
CA ILE A 96 -16.66 13.80 8.30
C ILE A 96 -17.00 13.20 6.93
N PHE A 97 -18.14 13.55 6.34
CA PHE A 97 -18.55 13.03 5.04
C PHE A 97 -17.68 13.57 3.90
N GLN A 98 -17.30 14.84 3.97
CA GLN A 98 -16.39 15.46 3.02
C GLN A 98 -15.01 14.83 3.10
N LEU A 99 -14.51 14.56 4.31
CA LEU A 99 -13.23 13.88 4.49
C LEU A 99 -13.28 12.44 3.97
N GLN A 100 -14.35 11.69 4.23
CA GLN A 100 -14.57 10.35 3.69
C GLN A 100 -14.61 10.34 2.15
N ALA A 101 -15.33 11.29 1.56
CA ALA A 101 -15.36 11.47 0.10
C ALA A 101 -13.96 11.79 -0.45
N SER A 102 -13.22 12.68 0.22
CA SER A 102 -11.84 13.04 -0.15
C SER A 102 -10.90 11.85 -0.13
N LEU A 103 -10.98 10.96 0.89
CA LEU A 103 -10.20 9.73 0.96
C LEU A 103 -10.45 8.83 -0.27
N LEU A 104 -11.70 8.63 -0.64
CA LEU A 104 -12.07 7.81 -1.80
C LEU A 104 -11.62 8.43 -3.11
N VAL A 105 -11.81 9.75 -3.28
CA VAL A 105 -11.34 10.49 -4.45
C VAL A 105 -9.82 10.42 -4.56
N THR A 106 -9.10 10.60 -3.46
CA THR A 106 -7.63 10.47 -3.46
C THR A 106 -7.18 9.09 -3.92
N ARG A 107 -7.78 8.01 -3.39
CA ARG A 107 -7.48 6.63 -3.81
C ARG A 107 -7.82 6.38 -5.27
N TYR A 108 -8.93 6.95 -5.75
CA TYR A 108 -9.28 6.91 -7.16
C TYR A 108 -8.17 7.56 -8.02
N ARG A 109 -7.72 8.76 -7.65
CA ARG A 109 -6.67 9.50 -8.37
C ARG A 109 -5.34 8.75 -8.38
N VAL A 110 -4.97 8.11 -7.24
CA VAL A 110 -3.80 7.22 -7.18
C VAL A 110 -3.94 6.08 -8.18
N SER A 111 -5.07 5.37 -8.18
CA SER A 111 -5.31 4.24 -9.08
C SER A 111 -5.24 4.64 -10.57
N MET A 112 -5.66 5.86 -10.89
CA MET A 112 -5.58 6.41 -12.25
C MET A 112 -4.22 7.02 -12.61
N GLY A 113 -3.22 6.99 -11.70
CA GLY A 113 -1.89 7.55 -11.92
C GLY A 113 -1.83 9.09 -11.81
N GLN A 114 -2.89 9.76 -11.37
CA GLN A 114 -2.96 11.21 -11.21
C GLN A 114 -2.39 11.63 -9.86
N LEU A 115 -1.09 11.41 -9.68
CA LEU A 115 -0.43 11.40 -8.37
C LEU A 115 -0.30 12.80 -7.77
N SER A 116 0.03 13.82 -8.57
CA SER A 116 0.11 15.21 -8.10
C SER A 116 -1.22 15.68 -7.50
N ARG A 117 -2.33 15.37 -8.18
CA ARG A 117 -3.67 15.70 -7.70
C ARG A 117 -4.05 14.92 -6.45
N ALA A 118 -3.72 13.64 -6.41
CA ALA A 118 -3.91 12.79 -5.23
C ALA A 118 -3.14 13.30 -4.02
N PHE A 119 -1.89 13.70 -4.19
CA PHE A 119 -1.05 14.27 -3.14
C PHE A 119 -1.65 15.55 -2.54
N MET A 120 -2.09 16.48 -3.40
CA MET A 120 -2.73 17.71 -2.96
C MET A 120 -4.04 17.44 -2.19
N MET A 121 -4.85 16.51 -2.69
CA MET A 121 -6.10 16.11 -2.01
C MET A 121 -5.83 15.43 -0.67
N ALA A 122 -4.79 14.59 -0.54
CA ALA A 122 -4.36 14.00 0.72
C ALA A 122 -3.92 15.08 1.73
N GLY A 123 -3.17 16.08 1.29
CA GLY A 123 -2.77 17.23 2.11
C GLY A 123 -3.97 18.01 2.66
N LEU A 124 -4.98 18.28 1.83
CA LEU A 124 -6.23 18.90 2.26
C LEU A 124 -6.98 18.01 3.27
N ALA A 125 -7.07 16.70 3.01
CA ALA A 125 -7.70 15.75 3.92
C ALA A 125 -7.01 15.75 5.30
N GLY A 126 -5.69 15.82 5.34
CA GLY A 126 -4.91 15.97 6.57
C GLY A 126 -5.26 17.25 7.35
N ARG A 127 -5.39 18.39 6.66
CA ARG A 127 -5.80 19.65 7.28
C ARG A 127 -7.22 19.60 7.83
N TRP A 128 -8.16 18.99 7.11
CA TRP A 128 -9.53 18.80 7.59
C TRP A 128 -9.60 17.84 8.77
N ALA A 129 -8.83 16.76 8.78
CA ALA A 129 -8.75 15.85 9.91
C ALA A 129 -8.25 16.57 11.17
N ALA A 130 -7.25 17.43 11.04
CA ALA A 130 -6.76 18.28 12.14
C ALA A 130 -7.82 19.29 12.61
N ALA A 131 -8.51 19.97 11.68
CA ALA A 131 -9.58 20.92 12.01
C ALA A 131 -10.76 20.24 12.74
N LEU A 132 -11.08 19.00 12.35
CA LEU A 132 -12.10 18.16 12.99
C LEU A 132 -11.60 17.47 14.26
N ARG A 133 -10.32 17.65 14.63
CA ARG A 133 -9.67 16.99 15.78
C ARG A 133 -9.85 15.48 15.78
N LEU A 134 -9.65 14.84 14.61
CA LEU A 134 -9.83 13.39 14.49
C LEU A 134 -8.72 12.58 15.17
N ASN A 135 -7.60 13.21 15.50
CA ASN A 135 -6.50 12.60 16.24
C ASN A 135 -6.76 12.45 17.74
N TYR A 136 -7.95 12.85 18.22
CA TYR A 136 -8.39 12.72 19.62
C TYR A 136 -9.70 11.95 19.73
N GLU A 137 -9.87 11.25 20.85
CA GLU A 137 -11.17 10.68 21.24
C GLU A 137 -12.20 11.78 21.51
N HIS A 138 -13.47 11.49 21.23
CA HIS A 138 -14.58 12.40 21.50
C HIS A 138 -15.64 11.69 22.34
N SER A 139 -15.51 11.78 23.66
CA SER A 139 -16.33 11.04 24.64
C SER A 139 -17.84 11.32 24.58
N GLY A 140 -18.26 12.42 23.95
CA GLY A 140 -19.69 12.79 23.83
C GLY A 140 -20.42 12.16 22.63
N LEU A 141 -19.76 11.34 21.83
CA LEU A 141 -20.37 10.69 20.67
C LEU A 141 -20.86 9.28 20.99
N ARG A 142 -21.89 8.82 20.24
CA ARG A 142 -22.28 7.40 20.28
C ARG A 142 -21.15 6.52 19.78
N PRO A 143 -21.05 5.26 20.24
CA PRO A 143 -19.96 4.36 19.89
C PRO A 143 -19.72 4.25 18.39
N ALA A 144 -20.76 4.04 17.59
CA ALA A 144 -20.62 3.97 16.11
C ALA A 144 -20.06 5.27 15.50
N ALA A 145 -20.51 6.44 15.97
CA ALA A 145 -20.00 7.72 15.48
C ALA A 145 -18.54 7.95 15.86
N GLN A 146 -18.16 7.55 17.06
CA GLN A 146 -16.77 7.58 17.52
C GLN A 146 -15.90 6.65 16.68
N GLU A 147 -16.36 5.43 16.43
CA GLU A 147 -15.61 4.45 15.63
C GLU A 147 -15.49 4.88 14.15
N VAL A 148 -16.52 5.49 13.57
CA VAL A 148 -16.42 6.11 12.23
C VAL A 148 -15.30 7.15 12.19
N ARG A 149 -15.14 7.98 13.23
CA ARG A 149 -14.06 8.97 13.33
C ARG A 149 -12.70 8.28 13.44
N ARG A 150 -12.57 7.26 14.29
CA ARG A 150 -11.34 6.45 14.42
C ARG A 150 -10.93 5.85 13.07
N ARG A 151 -11.83 5.10 12.43
CA ARG A 151 -11.56 4.44 11.16
C ARG A 151 -11.25 5.42 10.03
N THR A 152 -11.93 6.57 9.97
CA THR A 152 -11.63 7.62 8.99
C THR A 152 -10.22 8.19 9.20
N PHE A 153 -9.82 8.46 10.44
CA PHE A 153 -8.46 8.91 10.74
C PHE A 153 -7.41 7.85 10.37
N TRP A 154 -7.63 6.59 10.78
CA TRP A 154 -6.68 5.53 10.49
C TRP A 154 -6.58 5.19 9.02
N SER A 155 -7.68 5.30 8.25
CA SER A 155 -7.62 5.20 6.79
C SER A 155 -6.79 6.32 6.15
N LEU A 156 -6.88 7.54 6.69
CA LEU A 156 -6.03 8.66 6.25
C LEU A 156 -4.56 8.43 6.65
N TYR A 157 -4.29 7.89 7.84
CA TYR A 157 -2.95 7.50 8.27
C TYR A 157 -2.33 6.45 7.34
N LEU A 158 -3.09 5.41 6.99
CA LEU A 158 -2.65 4.38 6.02
C LEU A 158 -2.41 4.97 4.62
N LEU A 159 -3.20 5.98 4.23
CA LEU A 159 -2.99 6.70 2.96
C LEU A 159 -1.71 7.55 3.00
N ASP A 160 -1.44 8.24 4.11
CA ASP A 160 -0.24 9.05 4.31
C ASP A 160 1.05 8.24 4.17
N GLU A 161 1.04 6.97 4.62
CA GLU A 161 2.18 6.07 4.45
C GLU A 161 2.61 5.88 3.00
N ASN A 162 1.67 5.97 2.06
CA ASN A 162 1.98 5.88 0.63
C ASN A 162 2.65 7.16 0.09
N PHE A 163 2.41 8.31 0.72
CA PHE A 163 2.90 9.62 0.27
C PHE A 163 4.15 10.10 1.01
N SER A 164 4.28 9.81 2.31
CA SER A 164 5.32 10.39 3.17
C SER A 164 6.72 9.80 2.95
N SER A 165 6.84 8.67 2.28
CA SER A 165 8.06 8.02 1.78
C SER A 165 9.34 8.29 2.59
N GLU A 166 9.28 8.08 3.92
CA GLU A 166 10.45 8.18 4.81
C GLU A 166 11.05 9.60 4.96
N SER A 167 10.47 10.62 4.32
CA SER A 167 10.97 12.00 4.40
C SER A 167 10.35 12.71 5.61
N LYS A 168 11.19 13.03 6.58
CA LYS A 168 10.76 13.84 7.73
C LYS A 168 10.18 15.17 7.23
N GLY A 169 9.02 15.55 7.77
CA GLY A 169 8.35 16.81 7.46
C GLY A 169 7.34 16.73 6.31
N TYR A 170 7.21 15.59 5.64
CA TYR A 170 6.17 15.35 4.62
C TYR A 170 4.99 14.52 5.16
N GLU A 171 5.12 13.95 6.36
CA GLU A 171 4.02 13.28 7.03
C GLU A 171 2.88 14.24 7.41
N LEU A 172 1.65 13.81 7.20
CA LEU A 172 0.46 14.54 7.62
C LEU A 172 0.29 14.54 9.15
N PHE A 173 0.72 13.46 9.80
CA PHE A 173 0.58 13.28 11.25
C PHE A 173 1.86 12.72 11.86
N HIS A 174 2.41 13.46 12.82
CA HIS A 174 3.47 12.89 13.65
C HIS A 174 2.85 11.92 14.67
N PRO A 175 3.40 10.69 14.84
CA PRO A 175 2.82 9.67 15.72
C PRO A 175 2.54 10.14 17.15
N ASP A 176 3.40 11.01 17.72
CA ASP A 176 3.23 11.54 19.09
C ASP A 176 1.99 12.43 19.25
N THR A 177 1.48 12.98 18.14
CA THR A 177 0.27 13.83 18.15
C THR A 177 -1.03 13.03 18.07
N ILE A 178 -0.95 11.72 17.96
CA ILE A 178 -2.09 10.83 17.84
C ILE A 178 -2.51 10.35 19.24
N HIS A 179 -3.67 10.79 19.70
CA HIS A 179 -4.28 10.43 20.98
C HIS A 179 -5.59 9.67 20.77
N LEU A 180 -5.68 8.95 19.68
CA LEU A 180 -6.84 8.19 19.24
C LEU A 180 -6.61 6.70 19.47
N GLN A 181 -7.64 6.00 19.93
CA GLN A 181 -7.58 4.53 20.02
C GLN A 181 -7.54 3.90 18.64
N LEU A 182 -7.04 2.68 18.58
CA LEU A 182 -7.04 1.85 17.38
C LEU A 182 -8.47 1.45 16.99
N PRO A 183 -8.72 1.05 15.74
CA PRO A 183 -10.02 0.57 15.30
C PRO A 183 -10.47 -0.67 16.08
N CYS A 184 -11.77 -0.77 16.36
CA CYS A 184 -12.34 -1.97 16.95
C CYS A 184 -12.62 -3.08 15.92
N GLU A 185 -12.96 -4.28 16.40
CA GLU A 185 -13.44 -5.38 15.57
C GLU A 185 -14.75 -5.04 14.87
N GLU A 186 -15.00 -5.65 13.73
CA GLU A 186 -16.19 -5.38 12.93
C GLU A 186 -17.49 -5.71 13.67
N ILE A 187 -17.47 -6.75 14.52
CA ILE A 187 -18.62 -7.13 15.33
C ILE A 187 -18.98 -6.02 16.33
N ASP A 188 -17.98 -5.43 16.99
CA ASP A 188 -18.20 -4.35 17.97
C ASP A 188 -18.69 -3.07 17.29
N PHE A 189 -18.19 -2.79 16.07
CA PHE A 189 -18.65 -1.67 15.28
C PHE A 189 -20.10 -1.85 14.81
N THR A 190 -20.45 -3.03 14.34
CA THR A 190 -21.81 -3.34 13.86
C THR A 190 -22.83 -3.33 15.00
N GLU A 191 -22.45 -3.80 16.18
CA GLU A 191 -23.29 -3.84 17.36
C GLU A 191 -23.19 -2.54 18.22
N GLU A 192 -22.47 -1.54 17.73
CA GLU A 192 -22.27 -0.25 18.38
C GLU A 192 -21.75 -0.36 19.83
N ARG A 193 -20.86 -1.34 20.10
CA ARG A 193 -20.28 -1.56 21.42
C ARG A 193 -19.17 -0.55 21.72
N LEU A 194 -19.14 -0.07 22.96
CA LEU A 194 -18.01 0.69 23.46
C LEU A 194 -16.92 -0.26 23.97
N VAL A 195 -15.80 -0.30 23.25
CA VAL A 195 -14.66 -1.17 23.58
C VAL A 195 -13.36 -0.36 23.67
N ASN A 196 -12.44 -0.83 24.53
CA ASN A 196 -11.09 -0.31 24.58
C ASN A 196 -10.20 -1.12 23.64
N THR A 197 -9.65 -0.48 22.62
CA THR A 197 -8.82 -1.09 21.57
C THR A 197 -7.32 -0.77 21.73
N GLY A 198 -6.97 0.01 22.75
CA GLY A 198 -5.59 0.48 22.95
C GLY A 198 -5.17 1.56 21.94
N TYR A 199 -3.93 1.97 22.07
CA TYR A 199 -3.35 3.08 21.30
C TYR A 199 -2.19 2.61 20.40
N LEU A 200 -1.76 3.48 19.49
CA LEU A 200 -0.59 3.23 18.65
C LEU A 200 0.67 2.99 19.52
N HIS A 201 0.88 3.84 20.50
CA HIS A 201 1.93 3.73 21.52
C HIS A 201 1.39 3.08 22.79
N SER A 202 2.13 2.09 23.31
CA SER A 202 1.71 1.31 24.50
C SER A 202 1.71 2.10 25.81
N ASP A 203 2.41 3.21 25.87
CA ASP A 203 2.52 4.11 27.03
C ASP A 203 1.29 5.02 27.24
N LYS A 204 0.42 5.12 26.22
CA LYS A 204 -0.74 6.03 26.26
C LYS A 204 -1.99 5.44 26.94
N GLY A 205 -1.98 4.21 27.41
CA GLY A 205 -3.12 3.60 28.09
C GLY A 205 -3.05 2.10 28.26
N LEU A 206 -4.11 1.52 28.87
CA LEU A 206 -4.23 0.08 29.04
C LEU A 206 -4.31 -0.61 27.67
N GLU A 207 -3.40 -1.52 27.43
CA GLU A 207 -3.41 -2.31 26.22
C GLU A 207 -4.42 -3.48 26.33
N PRO A 208 -5.27 -3.69 25.33
CA PRO A 208 -6.19 -4.81 25.31
C PRO A 208 -5.42 -6.15 25.25
N ARG A 209 -6.03 -7.21 25.77
CA ARG A 209 -5.43 -8.56 25.80
C ARG A 209 -5.22 -9.14 24.39
N ALA A 210 -6.14 -8.84 23.50
CA ALA A 210 -6.08 -9.22 22.09
C ALA A 210 -6.42 -8.02 21.22
N ILE A 211 -5.90 -7.97 20.01
CA ILE A 211 -6.13 -6.92 19.02
C ILE A 211 -6.72 -7.50 17.74
N GLY A 212 -7.64 -6.76 17.14
CA GLY A 212 -8.26 -7.11 15.88
C GLY A 212 -7.36 -6.90 14.67
N LEU A 213 -7.77 -7.47 13.54
CA LEU A 213 -6.98 -7.43 12.30
C LEU A 213 -6.72 -6.00 11.81
N HIS A 214 -7.74 -5.14 11.86
CA HIS A 214 -7.60 -3.75 11.43
C HIS A 214 -6.62 -2.98 12.35
N ALA A 215 -6.77 -3.11 13.66
CA ALA A 215 -5.84 -2.52 14.64
C ALA A 215 -4.41 -3.05 14.47
N ALA A 216 -4.27 -4.35 14.22
CA ALA A 216 -3.00 -5.00 13.97
C ALA A 216 -2.34 -4.49 12.69
N PHE A 217 -3.10 -4.29 11.61
CA PHE A 217 -2.60 -3.73 10.35
C PHE A 217 -2.09 -2.30 10.53
N VAL A 218 -2.80 -1.46 11.28
CA VAL A 218 -2.36 -0.09 11.62
C VAL A 218 -1.05 -0.13 12.44
N LYS A 219 -0.95 -0.97 13.48
CA LYS A 219 0.30 -1.13 14.26
C LYS A 219 1.45 -1.66 13.41
N LEU A 220 1.18 -2.62 12.54
CA LEU A 220 2.19 -3.19 11.64
C LEU A 220 2.72 -2.13 10.66
N THR A 221 1.83 -1.32 10.09
CA THR A 221 2.20 -0.19 9.21
C THR A 221 3.10 0.81 9.95
N PHE A 222 2.79 1.10 11.22
CA PHE A 222 3.64 1.96 12.05
C PHE A 222 5.04 1.35 12.30
N ILE A 223 5.12 0.05 12.63
CA ILE A 223 6.41 -0.65 12.80
C ILE A 223 7.20 -0.60 11.49
N ARG A 224 6.56 -0.92 10.37
CA ARG A 224 7.20 -0.91 9.06
C ARG A 224 7.74 0.48 8.67
N ARG A 225 7.00 1.55 8.98
CA ARG A 225 7.47 2.92 8.81
C ARG A 225 8.76 3.18 9.58
N ARG A 226 8.83 2.77 10.85
CA ARG A 226 10.02 2.91 11.68
C ARG A 226 11.22 2.12 11.12
N ILE A 227 10.99 0.90 10.60
CA ILE A 227 12.01 0.09 9.91
C ILE A 227 12.54 0.84 8.66
N ARG A 228 11.66 1.42 7.85
CA ARG A 228 12.07 2.18 6.66
C ARG A 228 12.86 3.44 7.03
N ILE A 229 12.49 4.12 8.10
CA ILE A 229 13.26 5.27 8.64
C ILE A 229 14.64 4.81 9.11
N LEU A 230 14.75 3.65 9.77
CA LEU A 230 16.05 3.06 10.14
C LEU A 230 16.92 2.80 8.91
N ASN A 231 16.36 2.19 7.87
CA ASN A 231 17.04 1.90 6.61
C ASN A 231 17.55 3.18 5.94
N ARG A 232 16.75 4.25 5.96
CA ARG A 232 17.18 5.56 5.45
C ARG A 232 18.31 6.16 6.26
N ARG A 233 18.22 6.14 7.60
CA ARG A 233 19.33 6.61 8.47
C ARG A 233 20.63 5.85 8.21
N LEU A 234 20.54 4.55 7.97
CA LEU A 234 21.67 3.74 7.56
C LEU A 234 22.24 4.19 6.22
N PHE A 235 21.38 4.40 5.22
CA PHE A 235 21.79 4.91 3.90
C PHE A 235 22.49 6.27 3.98
N LEU A 236 22.01 7.15 4.86
CA LEU A 236 22.59 8.47 5.11
C LEU A 236 23.82 8.43 6.04
N LYS A 237 24.23 7.23 6.53
CA LYS A 237 25.31 7.03 7.50
C LYS A 237 25.08 7.75 8.84
N GLU A 238 23.83 7.90 9.24
CA GLU A 238 23.42 8.56 10.49
C GLU A 238 23.33 7.59 11.67
N ILE A 239 23.64 6.32 11.49
CA ILE A 239 23.58 5.28 12.53
C ILE A 239 24.84 4.40 12.46
N ASN A 240 25.39 4.07 13.61
CA ASN A 240 26.48 3.11 13.71
C ASN A 240 25.96 1.66 13.79
N ILE A 241 26.88 0.69 13.65
CA ILE A 241 26.51 -0.74 13.59
C ILE A 241 25.91 -1.26 14.90
N PHE A 242 26.38 -0.78 16.05
CA PHE A 242 25.87 -1.20 17.35
C PHE A 242 24.42 -0.77 17.54
N ASP A 243 24.11 0.51 17.32
CA ASP A 243 22.76 1.05 17.41
C ASP A 243 21.83 0.41 16.39
N LEU A 244 22.36 0.08 15.18
CA LEU A 244 21.60 -0.67 14.17
C LEU A 244 21.18 -2.04 14.70
N LEU A 245 22.10 -2.80 15.29
CA LEU A 245 21.80 -4.15 15.81
C LEU A 245 20.80 -4.09 16.98
N CYS A 246 20.95 -3.12 17.87
CA CYS A 246 19.96 -2.89 18.94
C CYS A 246 18.56 -2.57 18.37
N SER A 247 18.50 -1.70 17.36
CA SER A 247 17.23 -1.34 16.71
C SER A 247 16.57 -2.54 16.03
N ILE A 248 17.37 -3.44 15.43
CA ILE A 248 16.86 -4.68 14.83
C ILE A 248 16.21 -5.57 15.88
N GLU A 249 16.87 -5.76 17.03
CA GLU A 249 16.32 -6.57 18.14
C GLU A 249 15.01 -5.96 18.70
N GLU A 250 14.94 -4.62 18.80
CA GLU A 250 13.71 -3.94 19.18
C GLU A 250 12.57 -4.22 18.19
N PHE A 251 12.82 -4.12 16.89
CA PHE A 251 11.80 -4.38 15.86
C PHE A 251 11.38 -5.84 15.80
N GLU A 252 12.31 -6.79 15.96
CA GLU A 252 11.96 -8.21 16.10
C GLU A 252 11.02 -8.44 17.27
N ASN A 253 11.32 -7.84 18.42
CA ASN A 253 10.48 -7.93 19.62
C ASN A 253 9.13 -7.26 19.42
N ASP A 254 9.05 -6.10 18.75
CA ASP A 254 7.79 -5.42 18.44
C ASP A 254 6.91 -6.28 17.51
N LEU A 255 7.50 -6.89 16.47
CA LEU A 255 6.79 -7.78 15.55
C LEU A 255 6.30 -9.06 16.25
N LEU A 256 7.14 -9.70 17.09
CA LEU A 256 6.75 -10.89 17.87
C LEU A 256 5.64 -10.55 18.87
N ARG A 257 5.74 -9.40 19.55
CA ARG A 257 4.74 -8.91 20.49
C ARG A 257 3.41 -8.63 19.78
N LEU A 258 3.44 -8.02 18.60
CA LEU A 258 2.26 -7.80 17.78
C LEU A 258 1.58 -9.14 17.42
N ARG A 259 2.36 -10.10 16.94
CA ARG A 259 1.87 -11.44 16.57
C ARG A 259 1.24 -12.18 17.76
N SER A 260 1.88 -12.17 18.93
CA SER A 260 1.37 -12.87 20.13
C SER A 260 0.04 -12.30 20.64
N ARG A 261 -0.31 -11.09 20.25
CA ARG A 261 -1.54 -10.40 20.64
C ARG A 261 -2.66 -10.47 19.60
N LEU A 262 -2.40 -11.03 18.43
CA LEU A 262 -3.46 -11.28 17.45
C LEU A 262 -4.48 -12.25 18.03
N ALA A 263 -5.76 -11.99 17.77
CA ALA A 263 -6.82 -12.95 18.04
C ALA A 263 -6.51 -14.30 17.35
N PRO A 264 -6.95 -15.45 17.90
CA PRO A 264 -6.64 -16.76 17.33
C PRO A 264 -6.98 -16.90 15.84
N SER A 265 -8.03 -16.22 15.39
CA SER A 265 -8.44 -16.18 13.99
C SER A 265 -7.44 -15.47 13.06
N GLY A 266 -6.58 -14.61 13.59
CA GLY A 266 -5.60 -13.84 12.83
C GLY A 266 -4.16 -14.38 12.94
N GLN A 267 -3.93 -15.46 13.66
CA GLN A 267 -2.56 -15.97 13.91
C GLN A 267 -1.96 -16.65 12.68
N TYR A 268 -0.63 -16.53 12.57
CA TYR A 268 0.18 -17.15 11.52
C TYR A 268 1.16 -18.17 12.15
N PRO A 269 1.48 -19.32 11.54
CA PRO A 269 0.85 -19.86 10.34
C PRO A 269 -0.61 -20.27 10.59
N PRO A 270 -1.47 -20.12 9.58
CA PRO A 270 -2.87 -20.52 9.72
C PRO A 270 -3.01 -22.04 9.74
N SER A 271 -3.99 -22.51 10.49
CA SER A 271 -4.35 -23.94 10.50
C SER A 271 -4.92 -24.40 9.13
N ASP A 272 -5.51 -23.50 8.38
CA ASP A 272 -6.04 -23.71 7.03
C ASP A 272 -5.71 -22.46 6.17
N PRO A 273 -4.57 -22.47 5.44
CA PRO A 273 -4.14 -21.34 4.61
C PRO A 273 -5.15 -20.96 3.53
N ILE A 274 -5.79 -21.95 2.91
CA ILE A 274 -6.74 -21.72 1.82
C ILE A 274 -7.94 -20.92 2.32
N LYS A 275 -8.49 -21.26 3.47
CA LYS A 275 -9.62 -20.51 4.05
C LYS A 275 -9.22 -19.14 4.55
N LEU A 276 -8.03 -19.03 5.15
CA LEU A 276 -7.60 -17.78 5.75
C LEU A 276 -7.34 -16.70 4.71
N TYR A 277 -6.67 -17.05 3.62
CA TYR A 277 -6.32 -16.08 2.57
C TYR A 277 -7.46 -15.74 1.61
N ARG A 278 -8.64 -16.32 1.80
CA ARG A 278 -9.89 -15.77 1.24
C ARG A 278 -10.27 -14.42 1.85
N SER A 279 -9.78 -14.12 3.04
CA SER A 279 -9.93 -12.80 3.64
C SER A 279 -8.78 -11.88 3.20
N PRO A 280 -9.08 -10.82 2.45
CA PRO A 280 -8.07 -9.83 2.02
C PRO A 280 -7.31 -9.19 3.18
N GLN A 281 -7.96 -9.03 4.33
CA GLN A 281 -7.33 -8.49 5.55
C GLN A 281 -6.23 -9.39 6.09
N HIS A 282 -6.49 -10.71 6.17
CA HIS A 282 -5.48 -11.68 6.63
C HIS A 282 -4.30 -11.74 5.66
N ALA A 283 -4.60 -11.83 4.36
CA ALA A 283 -3.57 -11.85 3.34
C ALA A 283 -2.67 -10.60 3.42
N SER A 284 -3.27 -9.41 3.46
CA SER A 284 -2.52 -8.15 3.56
C SER A 284 -1.71 -8.05 4.85
N LEU A 285 -2.28 -8.46 6.00
CA LEU A 285 -1.59 -8.43 7.28
C LEU A 285 -0.36 -9.35 7.28
N HIS A 286 -0.51 -10.60 6.82
CA HIS A 286 0.59 -11.56 6.83
C HIS A 286 1.68 -11.21 5.81
N LEU A 287 1.30 -10.78 4.61
CA LEU A 287 2.26 -10.31 3.61
C LEU A 287 3.07 -9.11 4.12
N SER A 288 2.39 -8.11 4.70
CA SER A 288 3.06 -6.94 5.27
C SER A 288 3.94 -7.28 6.47
N TRP A 289 3.54 -8.31 7.27
CA TRP A 289 4.35 -8.79 8.39
C TRP A 289 5.66 -9.43 7.90
N HIS A 290 5.61 -10.32 6.91
CA HIS A 290 6.82 -10.88 6.29
C HIS A 290 7.65 -9.82 5.58
N GLN A 291 7.02 -8.84 4.95
CA GLN A 291 7.72 -7.73 4.31
C GLN A 291 8.51 -6.88 5.31
N CYS A 292 8.02 -6.70 6.55
CA CYS A 292 8.79 -6.03 7.60
C CYS A 292 10.14 -6.72 7.86
N TYR A 293 10.17 -8.04 7.86
CA TYR A 293 11.42 -8.79 8.01
C TYR A 293 12.30 -8.70 6.77
N CYS A 294 11.72 -8.72 5.57
CA CYS A 294 12.49 -8.48 4.34
C CYS A 294 13.11 -7.08 4.32
N ASP A 295 12.37 -6.06 4.76
CA ASP A 295 12.87 -4.69 4.87
C ASP A 295 13.95 -4.57 5.96
N LEU A 296 13.81 -5.30 7.08
CA LEU A 296 14.74 -5.28 8.20
C LEU A 296 16.06 -5.97 7.90
N TYR A 297 16.03 -7.13 7.25
CA TYR A 297 17.23 -7.92 6.96
C TYR A 297 17.81 -7.68 5.58
N GLY A 298 17.04 -7.16 4.65
CA GLY A 298 17.49 -6.86 3.29
C GLY A 298 18.72 -5.94 3.25
N ILE A 299 18.92 -5.10 4.27
CA ILE A 299 20.10 -4.22 4.40
C ILE A 299 21.44 -4.97 4.47
N PHE A 300 21.42 -6.25 4.84
CA PHE A 300 22.62 -7.10 4.90
C PHE A 300 22.93 -7.81 3.57
N LEU A 301 22.10 -7.65 2.55
CA LEU A 301 22.34 -8.17 1.21
C LEU A 301 23.31 -7.22 0.48
N THR A 302 24.60 -7.43 0.68
CA THR A 302 25.65 -6.67 -0.01
C THR A 302 25.48 -6.80 -1.53
N GLN A 303 25.66 -5.70 -2.27
CA GLN A 303 25.48 -5.62 -3.73
C GLN A 303 24.02 -5.66 -4.21
N TYR A 304 23.03 -5.77 -3.34
CA TYR A 304 21.66 -5.63 -3.78
C TYR A 304 21.37 -4.16 -4.18
N PRO A 305 20.92 -3.91 -5.42
CA PRO A 305 20.73 -2.55 -5.91
C PRO A 305 19.69 -1.79 -5.08
N GLY A 306 20.04 -0.61 -4.60
CA GLY A 306 19.18 0.25 -3.78
C GLY A 306 19.20 -0.02 -2.28
N LEU A 307 20.02 -0.98 -1.81
CA LEU A 307 20.46 -1.09 -0.41
C LEU A 307 21.85 -0.54 -0.24
N SER A 308 22.19 -0.10 0.96
CA SER A 308 23.44 0.62 1.22
C SER A 308 24.68 -0.18 0.77
N PRO A 309 25.51 0.34 -0.13
CA PRO A 309 26.78 -0.31 -0.48
C PRO A 309 27.83 -0.22 0.64
N TYR A 310 27.50 0.37 1.78
CA TYR A 310 28.43 0.83 2.80
C TYR A 310 28.21 0.28 4.21
N LEU A 311 27.48 -0.82 4.37
CA LEU A 311 27.59 -1.58 5.61
C LEU A 311 28.99 -2.18 5.62
N GLY A 312 29.95 -1.45 6.23
CA GLY A 312 31.14 -2.09 6.72
C GLY A 312 30.66 -3.23 7.63
N THR A 313 30.91 -4.47 7.24
CA THR A 313 30.61 -5.65 8.06
C THR A 313 31.54 -5.75 9.28
N GLU A 314 32.36 -4.73 9.52
CA GLU A 314 33.22 -4.59 10.69
C GLU A 314 32.34 -4.58 11.95
N GLY A 315 32.48 -5.61 12.78
CA GLY A 315 31.68 -5.79 13.99
C GLY A 315 30.52 -6.79 13.88
N ILE A 316 30.24 -7.36 12.70
CA ILE A 316 29.25 -8.45 12.55
C ILE A 316 30.02 -9.74 12.23
N THR A 317 29.78 -10.79 13.02
CA THR A 317 30.37 -12.10 12.71
C THR A 317 29.79 -12.66 11.41
N PRO A 318 30.59 -13.38 10.60
CA PRO A 318 30.09 -14.00 9.37
C PRO A 318 28.87 -14.89 9.59
N THR A 319 28.81 -15.60 10.72
CA THR A 319 27.69 -16.44 11.10
C THR A 319 26.42 -15.62 11.34
N LYS A 320 26.52 -14.46 12.03
CA LYS A 320 25.37 -13.57 12.27
C LYS A 320 24.87 -12.96 10.95
N LEU A 321 25.80 -12.59 10.08
CA LEU A 321 25.46 -12.06 8.75
C LEU A 321 24.76 -13.12 7.88
N ALA A 322 25.24 -14.36 7.87
CA ALA A 322 24.58 -15.46 7.16
C ALA A 322 23.16 -15.70 7.69
N LEU A 323 22.98 -15.76 9.02
CA LEU A 323 21.67 -15.91 9.63
C LEU A 323 20.68 -14.80 9.24
N MET A 324 21.14 -13.54 9.17
CA MET A 324 20.28 -12.43 8.77
C MET A 324 19.87 -12.52 7.30
N LYS A 325 20.78 -12.96 6.43
CA LYS A 325 20.47 -13.23 5.01
C LYS A 325 19.46 -14.38 4.88
N ASP A 326 19.66 -15.47 5.61
CA ASP A 326 18.75 -16.62 5.61
C ASP A 326 17.35 -16.22 6.08
N LYS A 327 17.24 -15.40 7.13
CA LYS A 327 15.96 -14.84 7.58
C LYS A 327 15.29 -14.00 6.48
N CYS A 328 16.04 -13.14 5.78
CA CYS A 328 15.50 -12.34 4.68
C CYS A 328 14.89 -13.22 3.59
N PHE A 329 15.64 -14.21 3.13
CA PHE A 329 15.17 -15.12 2.08
C PHE A 329 14.03 -16.03 2.56
N GLY A 330 14.07 -16.52 3.80
CA GLY A 330 12.99 -17.31 4.38
C GLY A 330 11.66 -16.54 4.38
N HIS A 331 11.65 -15.29 4.83
CA HIS A 331 10.45 -14.46 4.78
C HIS A 331 10.02 -14.12 3.34
N THR A 332 10.96 -14.02 2.41
CA THR A 332 10.65 -13.82 0.99
C THR A 332 9.92 -15.04 0.40
N GLU A 333 10.35 -16.25 0.74
CA GLU A 333 9.68 -17.50 0.34
C GLU A 333 8.25 -17.56 0.88
N GLU A 334 8.05 -17.24 2.16
CA GLU A 334 6.71 -17.20 2.78
C GLU A 334 5.78 -16.22 2.05
N ILE A 335 6.27 -15.04 1.61
CA ILE A 335 5.47 -14.12 0.81
C ILE A 335 5.01 -14.80 -0.49
N VAL A 336 5.90 -15.50 -1.18
CA VAL A 336 5.56 -16.19 -2.44
C VAL A 336 4.55 -17.31 -2.22
N GLU A 337 4.67 -18.08 -1.12
CA GLU A 337 3.70 -19.13 -0.78
C GLU A 337 2.30 -18.54 -0.49
N ILE A 338 2.23 -17.42 0.22
CA ILE A 338 0.96 -16.71 0.45
C ILE A 338 0.37 -16.23 -0.88
N LEU A 339 1.18 -15.62 -1.75
CA LEU A 339 0.76 -15.14 -3.08
C LEU A 339 0.28 -16.29 -3.97
N SER A 340 0.96 -17.44 -3.91
CA SER A 340 0.55 -18.67 -4.61
C SER A 340 -0.83 -19.13 -4.14
N SER A 341 -1.06 -19.12 -2.84
CA SER A 341 -2.36 -19.48 -2.25
C SER A 341 -3.49 -18.54 -2.70
N ILE A 342 -3.20 -17.24 -2.85
CA ILE A 342 -4.18 -16.24 -3.30
C ILE A 342 -4.57 -16.49 -4.76
N ILE A 343 -3.60 -16.70 -5.67
CA ILE A 343 -3.88 -16.93 -7.09
C ILE A 343 -4.67 -18.23 -7.33
N GLN A 344 -4.34 -19.29 -6.58
CA GLN A 344 -5.01 -20.58 -6.74
C GLN A 344 -6.51 -20.55 -6.41
N GLN A 345 -6.95 -19.58 -5.63
CA GLN A 345 -8.34 -19.50 -5.17
C GLN A 345 -9.34 -18.99 -6.22
N LYS A 346 -8.90 -18.53 -7.39
CA LYS A 346 -9.69 -18.13 -8.57
C LYS A 346 -11.03 -17.39 -8.30
N ASP A 347 -11.24 -16.87 -7.11
CA ASP A 347 -12.45 -16.11 -6.82
C ASP A 347 -12.37 -14.76 -7.55
N GLU A 348 -13.24 -14.56 -8.52
CA GLU A 348 -13.45 -13.29 -9.20
C GLU A 348 -13.84 -12.24 -8.14
N GLY A 349 -12.91 -11.35 -7.81
CA GLY A 349 -13.21 -10.21 -6.95
C GLY A 349 -12.39 -10.07 -5.66
N ASN A 350 -11.37 -10.87 -5.43
CA ASN A 350 -10.47 -10.67 -4.28
C ASN A 350 -9.66 -9.38 -4.47
N MET A 351 -10.18 -8.29 -3.91
CA MET A 351 -9.46 -7.02 -3.82
C MET A 351 -8.37 -7.13 -2.78
N LEU A 352 -7.19 -6.62 -3.08
CA LEU A 352 -6.04 -6.60 -2.19
C LEU A 352 -5.59 -5.17 -1.92
N GLU A 353 -4.96 -4.94 -0.78
CA GLU A 353 -4.28 -3.68 -0.51
C GLU A 353 -3.15 -3.46 -1.52
N PHE A 354 -2.93 -2.22 -1.93
CA PHE A 354 -1.85 -1.88 -2.86
C PHE A 354 -0.47 -2.35 -2.40
N ASP A 355 -0.26 -2.36 -1.09
CA ASP A 355 0.98 -2.83 -0.48
C ASP A 355 1.36 -4.27 -0.89
N VAL A 356 0.36 -5.10 -1.25
CA VAL A 356 0.59 -6.46 -1.75
C VAL A 356 1.35 -6.46 -3.09
N ALA A 357 1.07 -5.50 -3.98
CA ALA A 357 1.83 -5.36 -5.23
C ALA A 357 3.30 -5.01 -4.95
N VAL A 358 3.56 -4.20 -3.93
CA VAL A 358 4.91 -3.85 -3.48
C VAL A 358 5.61 -5.07 -2.89
N CYS A 359 4.93 -5.85 -2.03
CA CYS A 359 5.46 -7.09 -1.47
C CYS A 359 5.83 -8.10 -2.58
N ALA A 360 4.94 -8.31 -3.55
CA ALA A 360 5.17 -9.20 -4.68
C ALA A 360 6.39 -8.77 -5.51
N TYR A 361 6.49 -7.47 -5.81
CA TYR A 361 7.63 -6.92 -6.55
C TYR A 361 8.97 -7.09 -5.82
N HIS A 362 9.02 -6.77 -4.53
CA HIS A 362 10.24 -6.91 -3.74
C HIS A 362 10.65 -8.37 -3.59
N SER A 363 9.70 -9.27 -3.34
CA SER A 363 9.99 -10.70 -3.20
C SER A 363 10.53 -11.30 -4.48
N ALA A 364 9.94 -11.00 -5.64
CA ALA A 364 10.44 -11.45 -6.93
C ALA A 364 11.90 -11.01 -7.17
N ARG A 365 12.21 -9.75 -6.85
CA ARG A 365 13.57 -9.23 -7.00
C ARG A 365 14.56 -9.89 -6.04
N LEU A 366 14.19 -10.11 -4.79
CA LEU A 366 15.03 -10.77 -3.80
C LEU A 366 15.35 -12.22 -4.20
N ILE A 367 14.36 -12.96 -4.70
CA ILE A 367 14.54 -14.33 -5.18
C ILE A 367 15.52 -14.39 -6.34
N LEU A 368 15.29 -13.58 -7.37
CA LEU A 368 16.19 -13.51 -8.53
C LEU A 368 17.60 -13.10 -8.15
N PHE A 369 17.75 -12.12 -7.26
CA PHE A 369 19.05 -11.69 -6.75
C PHE A 369 19.77 -12.78 -5.97
N GLY A 370 19.09 -13.40 -5.00
CA GLY A 370 19.67 -14.44 -4.16
C GLY A 370 20.19 -15.64 -4.95
N THR A 371 19.47 -16.02 -6.01
CA THR A 371 19.87 -17.12 -6.89
C THR A 371 21.10 -16.76 -7.72
N CYS A 372 21.22 -15.52 -8.21
CA CYS A 372 22.41 -15.08 -8.98
C CYS A 372 23.66 -14.92 -8.12
N THR A 373 23.53 -14.56 -6.86
CA THR A 373 24.67 -14.24 -5.99
C THR A 373 25.09 -15.39 -5.07
N GLY A 374 24.46 -16.55 -5.21
CA GLY A 374 24.69 -17.70 -4.31
C GLY A 374 24.27 -17.42 -2.86
N GLY A 375 23.44 -16.40 -2.64
CA GLY A 375 22.95 -15.99 -1.32
C GLY A 375 21.92 -16.96 -0.71
N TYR A 376 21.39 -17.87 -1.51
CA TYR A 376 20.53 -18.96 -1.06
C TYR A 376 21.36 -20.14 -0.60
N ASN A 377 21.38 -20.44 0.68
CA ASN A 377 22.01 -21.66 1.23
C ASN A 377 21.33 -22.94 0.69
N THR A 378 20.14 -22.85 0.12
CA THR A 378 19.33 -23.99 -0.35
C THR A 378 19.59 -24.37 -1.81
N GLY A 379 20.46 -23.65 -2.54
CA GLY A 379 20.75 -23.96 -3.93
C GLY A 379 19.53 -23.90 -4.85
N LEU A 380 18.64 -22.91 -4.67
CA LEU A 380 17.42 -22.75 -5.48
C LEU A 380 17.80 -22.70 -6.97
N PRO A 381 17.30 -23.61 -7.82
CA PRO A 381 17.57 -23.58 -9.25
C PRO A 381 17.06 -22.26 -9.89
N MET A 382 17.82 -21.70 -10.83
CA MET A 382 17.45 -20.44 -11.50
C MET A 382 16.07 -20.53 -12.16
N GLN A 383 15.70 -21.67 -12.73
CA GLN A 383 14.37 -21.86 -13.33
C GLN A 383 13.27 -21.68 -12.29
N MET A 384 13.41 -22.28 -11.10
CA MET A 384 12.43 -22.11 -10.01
C MET A 384 12.35 -20.67 -9.52
N ALA A 385 13.48 -19.95 -9.49
CA ALA A 385 13.49 -18.52 -9.13
C ALA A 385 12.71 -17.68 -10.16
N ILE A 386 12.88 -17.99 -11.45
CA ILE A 386 12.13 -17.34 -12.54
C ILE A 386 10.64 -17.66 -12.42
N ASP A 387 10.26 -18.90 -12.13
CA ASP A 387 8.86 -19.32 -12.00
C ASP A 387 8.19 -18.62 -10.81
N LYS A 388 8.87 -18.50 -9.66
CA LYS A 388 8.40 -17.75 -8.49
C LYS A 388 8.27 -16.26 -8.79
N ALA A 389 9.23 -15.66 -9.50
CA ALA A 389 9.15 -14.27 -9.92
C ALA A 389 8.00 -14.03 -10.92
N GLN A 390 7.75 -15.00 -11.82
CA GLN A 390 6.60 -14.96 -12.73
C GLN A 390 5.28 -14.99 -11.97
N LEU A 391 5.14 -15.84 -10.95
CA LEU A 391 3.95 -15.88 -10.09
C LEU A 391 3.71 -14.51 -9.43
N CYS A 392 4.75 -13.85 -8.92
CA CYS A 392 4.63 -12.49 -8.38
C CYS A 392 4.15 -11.48 -9.44
N LEU A 393 4.66 -11.57 -10.67
CA LEU A 393 4.23 -10.75 -11.79
C LEU A 393 2.77 -11.01 -12.16
N ASP A 394 2.34 -12.26 -12.12
CA ASP A 394 0.95 -12.65 -12.39
C ASP A 394 -0.01 -12.08 -11.35
N VAL A 395 0.36 -12.10 -10.05
CA VAL A 395 -0.40 -11.41 -8.98
C VAL A 395 -0.53 -9.92 -9.28
N ILE A 396 0.59 -9.24 -9.57
CA ILE A 396 0.58 -7.81 -9.88
C ILE A 396 -0.33 -7.52 -11.09
N THR A 397 -0.27 -8.35 -12.10
CA THR A 397 -1.03 -8.16 -13.35
C THR A 397 -2.52 -8.44 -13.16
N GLN A 398 -2.88 -9.51 -12.46
CA GLN A 398 -4.27 -9.93 -12.28
C GLN A 398 -5.01 -9.05 -11.25
N CYS A 399 -4.37 -8.78 -10.11
CA CYS A 399 -5.02 -8.05 -9.01
C CYS A 399 -4.94 -6.53 -9.16
N PHE A 400 -3.94 -5.99 -9.89
CA PHE A 400 -3.67 -4.56 -9.97
C PHE A 400 -3.54 -4.03 -11.41
N GLY A 401 -3.83 -4.83 -12.42
CA GLY A 401 -3.67 -4.46 -13.84
C GLY A 401 -4.48 -3.22 -14.26
N PHE A 402 -5.55 -2.91 -13.54
CA PHE A 402 -6.36 -1.69 -13.74
C PHE A 402 -5.68 -0.41 -13.24
N ALA A 403 -4.68 -0.53 -12.36
CA ALA A 403 -4.07 0.59 -11.64
C ALA A 403 -2.83 1.10 -12.40
N SER A 404 -2.91 2.32 -12.92
CA SER A 404 -1.84 2.92 -13.74
C SER A 404 -0.53 3.10 -12.97
N HIS A 405 -0.59 3.39 -11.67
CA HIS A 405 0.59 3.58 -10.82
C HIS A 405 1.40 2.29 -10.59
N VAL A 406 0.84 1.12 -10.88
CA VAL A 406 1.55 -0.18 -10.79
C VAL A 406 2.36 -0.48 -12.06
N LYS A 407 2.08 0.20 -13.16
CA LYS A 407 2.73 -0.03 -14.46
C LYS A 407 4.26 0.00 -14.41
N PRO A 408 4.93 0.94 -13.71
CA PRO A 408 6.40 0.96 -13.66
C PRO A 408 7.00 -0.29 -13.00
N ILE A 409 6.45 -0.75 -11.87
CA ILE A 409 6.96 -1.94 -11.17
C ILE A 409 6.71 -3.22 -11.98
N ARG A 410 5.56 -3.30 -12.66
CA ARG A 410 5.26 -4.41 -13.57
C ARG A 410 6.25 -4.48 -14.72
N GLN A 411 6.50 -3.36 -15.39
CA GLN A 411 7.45 -3.30 -16.52
C GLN A 411 8.89 -3.62 -16.10
N ASP A 412 9.32 -3.16 -14.93
CA ASP A 412 10.64 -3.49 -14.40
C ASP A 412 10.76 -4.98 -14.11
N LEU A 413 9.75 -5.58 -13.50
CA LEU A 413 9.76 -7.01 -13.19
C LEU A 413 9.72 -7.88 -14.47
N GLU A 414 8.91 -7.51 -15.45
CA GLU A 414 8.90 -8.15 -16.79
C GLU A 414 10.28 -8.11 -17.43
N ARG A 415 10.96 -6.96 -17.34
CA ARG A 415 12.33 -6.81 -17.86
C ARG A 415 13.32 -7.70 -17.13
N LEU A 416 13.30 -7.73 -15.81
CA LEU A 416 14.17 -8.56 -14.98
C LEU A 416 13.98 -10.05 -15.27
N ILE A 417 12.75 -10.54 -15.32
CA ILE A 417 12.44 -11.94 -15.62
C ILE A 417 12.98 -12.31 -17.01
N ARG A 418 12.77 -11.45 -18.02
CA ARG A 418 13.29 -11.68 -19.38
C ARG A 418 14.83 -11.77 -19.39
N GLN A 419 15.51 -10.88 -18.69
CA GLN A 419 16.97 -10.90 -18.57
C GLN A 419 17.50 -12.20 -17.95
N HIS A 420 16.84 -12.69 -16.89
CA HIS A 420 17.24 -13.95 -16.24
C HIS A 420 16.95 -15.18 -17.12
N ARG A 421 15.88 -15.19 -17.90
CA ARG A 421 15.62 -16.25 -18.90
C ARG A 421 16.72 -16.30 -19.97
N LEU A 422 17.08 -15.15 -20.56
CA LEU A 422 18.16 -15.06 -21.52
C LEU A 422 19.51 -15.51 -20.93
N TRP A 423 19.76 -15.18 -19.68
CA TRP A 423 20.98 -15.62 -19.00
C TRP A 423 20.98 -17.15 -18.78
N LEU A 424 19.85 -17.75 -18.47
CA LEU A 424 19.72 -19.20 -18.31
C LEU A 424 19.93 -19.96 -19.64
N GLU A 425 19.44 -19.41 -20.76
CA GLU A 425 19.53 -19.99 -22.09
C GLU A 425 20.92 -19.86 -22.73
N SER A 426 21.84 -19.10 -22.14
CA SER A 426 23.19 -18.83 -22.68
C SER A 426 24.31 -19.47 -21.83
N PRO A 427 24.38 -20.81 -21.70
CA PRO A 427 25.32 -21.45 -20.76
C PRO A 427 26.79 -21.34 -21.16
N GLY A 428 27.13 -21.07 -22.43
CA GLY A 428 28.50 -20.99 -22.93
C GLY A 428 29.23 -19.66 -22.67
N ARG A 429 28.54 -18.64 -22.14
CA ARG A 429 29.12 -17.34 -21.77
C ARG A 429 29.52 -17.23 -20.30
N ARG A 430 29.40 -18.31 -19.53
CA ARG A 430 29.63 -18.28 -18.08
C ARG A 430 31.09 -18.03 -17.68
N ASP A 431 32.07 -18.40 -18.53
CA ASP A 431 33.47 -18.43 -18.12
C ASP A 431 34.36 -17.25 -18.57
N VAL A 432 33.98 -16.44 -19.53
CA VAL A 432 34.88 -15.40 -20.07
C VAL A 432 34.30 -13.98 -20.11
N ALA A 433 32.98 -13.82 -20.11
CA ALA A 433 32.31 -12.53 -20.21
C ALA A 433 31.24 -12.30 -19.14
N ALA A 434 31.20 -13.09 -18.08
CA ALA A 434 30.25 -13.01 -16.98
C ALA A 434 30.26 -11.65 -16.24
N VAL A 435 31.25 -10.81 -16.60
CA VAL A 435 31.40 -9.46 -16.06
C VAL A 435 30.36 -8.47 -16.61
N ASP A 436 29.88 -8.65 -17.86
CA ASP A 436 29.01 -7.65 -18.52
C ASP A 436 27.52 -8.00 -18.59
N VAL A 437 27.12 -9.22 -18.22
CA VAL A 437 25.71 -9.69 -18.39
C VAL A 437 25.01 -9.94 -17.04
N ASN A 438 25.65 -9.58 -15.90
CA ASN A 438 24.96 -9.68 -14.61
C ASN A 438 23.82 -8.65 -14.57
N PRO A 439 22.53 -9.09 -14.54
CA PRO A 439 21.37 -8.17 -14.53
C PRO A 439 21.37 -7.23 -13.32
N TRP A 440 22.20 -7.51 -12.33
CA TRP A 440 22.32 -6.76 -11.08
C TRP A 440 23.54 -5.83 -11.03
N ARG A 441 24.41 -5.81 -12.06
CA ARG A 441 25.45 -4.78 -12.12
C ARG A 441 24.77 -3.42 -12.29
N PRO A 442 25.19 -2.43 -11.49
CA PRO A 442 24.75 -1.07 -11.71
C PRO A 442 25.27 -0.65 -13.10
N SER A 443 24.39 -0.56 -14.08
CA SER A 443 24.63 0.36 -15.20
C SER A 443 24.87 1.73 -14.57
N GLN A 444 25.73 2.55 -15.13
CA GLN A 444 26.12 3.87 -14.58
C GLN A 444 24.93 4.82 -14.32
N THR A 445 23.73 4.45 -14.74
CA THR A 445 22.45 5.02 -14.31
C THR A 445 21.77 3.98 -13.40
N SER A 446 21.93 4.15 -12.09
CA SER A 446 21.38 3.27 -11.05
C SER A 446 19.86 3.21 -11.09
N THR A 447 19.28 2.48 -12.05
CA THR A 447 17.84 2.28 -12.23
C THR A 447 17.18 1.68 -10.98
N ALA A 448 17.91 0.90 -10.19
CA ALA A 448 17.34 0.17 -9.07
C ALA A 448 17.24 1.00 -7.77
N ALA A 449 18.21 1.87 -7.48
CA ALA A 449 18.07 2.88 -6.42
C ALA A 449 16.94 3.85 -6.79
N TYR A 450 16.87 4.21 -8.04
CA TYR A 450 15.85 5.06 -8.63
C TYR A 450 14.43 4.43 -8.56
N ILE A 451 14.26 3.11 -8.70
CA ILE A 451 12.96 2.45 -8.62
C ILE A 451 12.49 2.28 -7.17
N ARG A 452 13.39 2.10 -6.19
CA ARG A 452 13.03 2.14 -4.77
C ARG A 452 12.55 3.53 -4.34
N GLU A 453 13.23 4.56 -4.79
CA GLU A 453 12.74 5.92 -4.67
C GLU A 453 11.44 6.15 -5.46
N ARG A 454 11.24 5.50 -6.61
CA ARG A 454 10.06 5.61 -7.45
C ARG A 454 8.79 4.99 -6.88
N LEU A 455 8.89 4.00 -6.00
CA LEU A 455 7.73 3.42 -5.31
C LEU A 455 7.19 4.35 -4.22
N ALA A 456 7.94 5.34 -3.80
CA ALA A 456 7.40 6.47 -3.09
C ALA A 456 6.64 7.36 -4.09
N ILE A 457 5.36 7.61 -3.82
CA ILE A 457 4.51 8.46 -4.67
C ILE A 457 5.14 9.83 -4.92
N HIS A 458 5.93 10.36 -3.98
CA HIS A 458 6.71 11.59 -4.14
C HIS A 458 7.70 11.55 -5.32
N ASN A 459 8.25 10.39 -5.66
CA ASN A 459 9.16 10.25 -6.81
C ASN A 459 8.40 9.97 -8.11
N LEU A 460 7.21 9.40 -8.01
CA LEU A 460 6.29 9.31 -9.14
C LEU A 460 5.75 10.69 -9.53
N LEU A 461 5.64 11.65 -8.60
CA LEU A 461 5.30 13.04 -8.89
C LEU A 461 6.33 13.73 -9.80
N ARG A 462 7.63 13.49 -9.58
CA ARG A 462 8.71 14.03 -10.46
C ARG A 462 8.66 13.48 -11.87
N GLN A 463 8.01 12.36 -12.12
CA GLN A 463 7.94 11.74 -13.44
C GLN A 463 6.75 12.24 -14.24
N SER A 464 5.61 12.51 -13.59
CA SER A 464 4.48 13.12 -14.28
C SER A 464 4.84 14.51 -14.84
N ASP A 465 5.65 15.27 -14.09
CA ASP A 465 6.11 16.60 -14.55
C ASP A 465 7.03 16.49 -15.78
N ASN A 466 7.92 15.47 -15.83
CA ASN A 466 8.80 15.26 -16.99
C ASN A 466 8.08 14.69 -18.21
N ASP A 467 6.99 13.95 -18.03
CA ASP A 467 6.20 13.38 -19.13
C ASP A 467 5.26 14.45 -19.75
N GLU A 468 4.81 15.46 -18.98
CA GLU A 468 4.05 16.61 -19.48
C GLU A 468 4.95 17.58 -20.26
N ASP A 469 6.16 17.86 -19.79
CA ASP A 469 7.15 18.68 -20.52
C ASP A 469 7.63 18.02 -21.82
N GLY A 470 7.64 16.69 -21.89
CA GLY A 470 7.97 15.92 -23.09
C GLY A 470 6.92 15.99 -24.21
N CYS A 471 5.65 16.22 -23.86
CA CYS A 471 4.55 16.34 -24.84
C CYS A 471 4.44 17.74 -25.46
N ASP A 472 4.95 18.79 -24.80
CA ASP A 472 4.89 20.18 -25.34
C ASP A 472 6.07 20.51 -26.28
N ALA A 473 7.12 19.68 -26.30
CA ALA A 473 8.26 19.89 -27.21
C ALA A 473 8.00 19.50 -28.68
N SER A 474 6.80 19.04 -29.03
CA SER A 474 6.40 18.65 -30.38
C SER A 474 5.45 19.62 -31.10
N ARG A 475 5.26 20.83 -30.57
CA ARG A 475 4.57 21.89 -31.34
C ARG A 475 5.56 22.56 -32.29
N PRO A 476 5.32 22.54 -33.62
CA PRO A 476 6.16 23.26 -34.56
C PRO A 476 5.99 24.78 -34.32
N ASN A 477 7.12 25.50 -34.25
CA ASN A 477 7.18 26.93 -34.32
C ASN A 477 6.51 27.40 -35.62
N GLU A 478 5.26 27.80 -35.57
CA GLU A 478 4.70 28.68 -36.58
C GLU A 478 4.98 30.12 -36.13
N GLY A 479 5.85 30.76 -36.91
CA GLY A 479 6.29 32.11 -36.66
C GLY A 479 5.22 33.16 -36.86
N CYS A 480 5.27 34.17 -36.10
CA CYS A 480 5.33 35.59 -36.46
C CYS A 480 5.74 36.41 -35.24
#